data_d009d97c3bab127d9634333a56a065c4
#
_entry.id   d009d97c3bab127d9634333a56a065c4
#
_cell.length_a   1.000
_cell.length_b   1.000
_cell.length_c   1.000
_cell.angle_alpha   90.00
_cell.angle_beta   90.00
_cell.angle_gamma   90.00
#
_symmetry.space_group_name_H-M   'P 1'
#
loop_
_entity.id
_entity.type
_entity.pdbx_description
1 polymer ?
#
loop_
_entity_poly.entity_id
_entity_poly.type
_entity_poly.pdbx_seq_one_letter_code
_entity_poly.pdbx_strand_id
1 'polypeptide(L)'
;MIEIRVIGMPAPQGSKSFKGYRNGRGIMIESSKKVKPWREAVKWAAIETKVMMPGNDPVVCEMVFSLPRPKSAPKSVQHPFRKPDLSKLVRSTEDALTEAGVWGDDARVVGFGNTRKVFAGGSEQDSMTVPGAV
;
A
#
# COMPACT_ATOMS: atom_id res chain seq x y z
N MET A 1 -0.37 3.62 20.27
CA MET A 1 -0.67 3.39 18.83
C MET A 1 0.48 3.93 17.99
N ILE A 2 0.93 3.15 17.04
CA ILE A 2 2.01 3.55 16.15
C ILE A 2 1.40 4.01 14.83
N GLU A 3 1.82 5.18 14.35
CA GLU A 3 1.33 5.75 13.10
C GLU A 3 2.50 6.02 12.16
N ILE A 4 2.36 5.61 10.91
CA ILE A 4 3.32 5.86 9.84
C ILE A 4 2.61 6.60 8.72
N ARG A 5 3.13 7.78 8.35
CA ARG A 5 2.61 8.54 7.21
C ARG A 5 3.55 8.41 6.03
N VAL A 6 3.00 8.04 4.89
CA VAL A 6 3.76 7.84 3.66
C VAL A 6 3.26 8.82 2.61
N ILE A 7 4.17 9.57 2.02
CA ILE A 7 3.87 10.46 0.88
C ILE A 7 4.36 9.78 -0.39
N GLY A 8 3.48 9.60 -1.34
CA GLY A 8 3.77 8.94 -2.61
C GLY A 8 2.51 8.41 -3.24
N MET A 9 2.60 7.95 -4.47
CA MET A 9 1.45 7.38 -5.17
C MET A 9 1.26 5.92 -4.75
N PRO A 10 0.19 5.59 -3.98
CA PRO A 10 -0.08 4.21 -3.65
C PRO A 10 -0.20 3.35 -4.90
N ALA A 11 0.47 2.22 -4.90
CA ALA A 11 0.49 1.33 -6.04
C ALA A 11 0.22 -0.11 -5.62
N PRO A 12 -0.61 -0.83 -6.39
CA PRO A 12 -0.99 -2.19 -6.05
C PRO A 12 0.12 -3.17 -6.38
N GLN A 13 0.15 -4.28 -5.64
CA GLN A 13 0.93 -5.43 -6.03
C GLN A 13 0.35 -5.94 -7.36
N GLY A 14 1.12 -5.89 -8.43
CA GLY A 14 0.66 -6.34 -9.73
C GLY A 14 0.65 -7.87 -9.82
N SER A 15 -0.14 -8.37 -10.75
CA SER A 15 -0.10 -9.77 -11.10
C SER A 15 1.12 -10.03 -11.96
N LYS A 16 1.84 -11.13 -11.73
CA LYS A 16 2.93 -11.54 -12.60
C LYS A 16 2.36 -12.08 -13.90
N SER A 17 2.84 -11.57 -15.02
CA SER A 17 2.41 -12.02 -16.34
C SER A 17 3.48 -12.88 -16.99
N PHE A 18 3.07 -13.98 -17.62
CA PHE A 18 3.97 -14.79 -18.43
C PHE A 18 4.34 -14.01 -19.71
N LYS A 19 5.62 -13.78 -19.93
CA LYS A 19 6.13 -13.01 -21.07
C LYS A 19 6.93 -13.85 -22.07
N GLY A 20 6.74 -15.17 -22.05
CA GLY A 20 7.42 -16.09 -22.94
C GLY A 20 8.55 -16.84 -22.26
N TYR A 21 9.46 -17.36 -23.05
CA TYR A 21 10.60 -18.16 -22.57
C TYR A 21 11.91 -17.47 -22.89
N ARG A 22 12.84 -17.60 -21.95
CA ARG A 22 14.22 -17.18 -22.16
C ARG A 22 15.12 -18.30 -21.64
N ASN A 23 16.00 -18.80 -22.51
CA ASN A 23 16.90 -19.92 -22.17
C ASN A 23 16.13 -21.14 -21.61
N GLY A 24 14.97 -21.47 -22.20
CA GLY A 24 14.15 -22.60 -21.78
C GLY A 24 13.35 -22.39 -20.50
N ARG A 25 13.38 -21.20 -19.92
CA ARG A 25 12.63 -20.89 -18.69
C ARG A 25 11.51 -19.88 -18.98
N GLY A 26 10.35 -20.12 -18.37
CA GLY A 26 9.26 -19.16 -18.40
C GLY A 26 9.65 -17.87 -17.67
N ILE A 27 9.27 -16.73 -18.24
CA ILE A 27 9.53 -15.41 -17.66
C ILE A 27 8.24 -14.85 -17.11
N MET A 28 8.22 -14.61 -15.79
CA MET A 28 7.11 -13.96 -15.10
C MET A 28 7.54 -12.55 -14.72
N ILE A 29 6.80 -11.55 -15.22
CA ILE A 29 7.10 -10.14 -14.99
C ILE A 29 5.98 -9.49 -14.21
N GLU A 30 6.36 -8.70 -13.20
CA GLU A 30 5.43 -7.87 -12.44
C GLU A 30 4.71 -6.90 -13.39
N SER A 31 3.37 -6.92 -13.41
CA SER A 31 2.61 -6.08 -14.33
C SER A 31 2.53 -4.62 -13.89
N SER A 32 2.76 -4.30 -12.62
CA SER A 32 2.74 -2.95 -12.11
C SER A 32 4.14 -2.37 -12.01
N LYS A 33 4.44 -1.37 -12.85
CA LYS A 33 5.72 -0.67 -12.81
C LYS A 33 5.79 0.34 -11.67
N LYS A 34 4.66 0.69 -11.07
CA LYS A 34 4.57 1.72 -10.03
C LYS A 34 4.73 1.16 -8.63
N VAL A 35 4.71 -0.16 -8.47
CA VAL A 35 4.78 -0.79 -7.16
C VAL A 35 6.12 -0.57 -6.48
N LYS A 36 7.20 -0.60 -7.23
CA LYS A 36 8.54 -0.44 -6.65
C LYS A 36 8.74 0.92 -5.98
N PRO A 37 8.45 2.07 -6.65
CA PRO A 37 8.54 3.36 -5.98
C PRO A 37 7.64 3.47 -4.76
N TRP A 38 6.44 2.91 -4.81
CA TRP A 38 5.53 2.90 -3.66
C TRP A 38 6.11 2.10 -2.49
N ARG A 39 6.60 0.90 -2.75
CA ARG A 39 7.21 0.07 -1.71
C ARG A 39 8.42 0.74 -1.08
N GLU A 40 9.25 1.40 -1.88
CA GLU A 40 10.39 2.18 -1.37
C GLU A 40 9.93 3.33 -0.48
N ALA A 41 8.87 4.06 -0.88
CA ALA A 41 8.33 5.14 -0.07
C ALA A 41 7.84 4.64 1.28
N VAL A 42 7.10 3.53 1.32
CA VAL A 42 6.61 2.91 2.55
C VAL A 42 7.77 2.45 3.42
N LYS A 43 8.73 1.77 2.83
CA LYS A 43 9.91 1.24 3.53
C LYS A 43 10.68 2.36 4.23
N TRP A 44 10.98 3.43 3.52
CA TRP A 44 11.73 4.55 4.09
C TRP A 44 10.94 5.30 5.16
N ALA A 45 9.63 5.47 4.96
CA ALA A 45 8.78 6.09 5.99
C ALA A 45 8.79 5.27 7.28
N ALA A 46 8.71 3.94 7.17
CA ALA A 46 8.77 3.05 8.32
C ALA A 46 10.14 3.11 9.01
N ILE A 47 11.23 3.12 8.25
CA ILE A 47 12.58 3.21 8.79
C ILE A 47 12.78 4.54 9.53
N GLU A 48 12.34 5.65 8.95
CA GLU A 48 12.44 6.97 9.57
C GLU A 48 11.65 7.06 10.87
N THR A 49 10.51 6.39 10.94
CA THR A 49 9.69 6.35 12.15
C THR A 49 10.30 5.45 13.24
N LYS A 50 11.29 4.64 12.87
CA LYS A 50 11.98 3.69 13.76
C LYS A 50 11.02 2.70 14.40
N VAL A 51 9.96 2.33 13.69
CA VAL A 51 8.97 1.39 14.17
C VAL A 51 9.52 -0.02 14.09
N MET A 52 9.57 -0.68 15.22
CA MET A 52 9.90 -2.10 15.32
C MET A 52 8.96 -2.75 16.31
N MET A 53 8.45 -3.90 15.95
CA MET A 53 7.56 -4.70 16.79
C MET A 53 8.21 -6.07 17.01
N PRO A 54 9.14 -6.16 17.98
CA PRO A 54 9.84 -7.41 18.23
C PRO A 54 8.89 -8.49 18.81
N GLY A 55 9.34 -9.71 18.78
CA GLY A 55 8.56 -10.83 19.31
C GLY A 55 7.60 -11.41 18.29
N ASN A 56 6.61 -12.15 18.77
CA ASN A 56 5.65 -12.90 17.97
C ASN A 56 4.20 -12.56 18.32
N ASP A 57 3.98 -11.45 19.00
CA ASP A 57 2.62 -11.06 19.37
C ASP A 57 1.78 -10.75 18.14
N PRO A 58 0.48 -11.04 18.17
CA PRO A 58 -0.42 -10.66 17.09
C PRO A 58 -0.46 -9.16 16.88
N VAL A 59 -0.59 -8.76 15.64
CA VAL A 59 -0.63 -7.34 15.22
C VAL A 59 -1.94 -7.06 14.51
N VAL A 60 -2.56 -5.93 14.86
CA VAL A 60 -3.70 -5.39 14.11
C VAL A 60 -3.21 -4.15 13.36
N CYS A 61 -3.53 -4.08 12.08
CA CYS A 61 -3.09 -3.03 11.20
C CYS A 61 -4.28 -2.27 10.62
N GLU A 62 -4.15 -0.96 10.46
CA GLU A 62 -5.14 -0.14 9.77
C GLU A 62 -4.42 0.71 8.74
N MET A 63 -4.93 0.73 7.51
CA MET A 63 -4.32 1.46 6.41
C MET A 63 -5.36 2.35 5.72
N VAL A 64 -5.00 3.61 5.50
CA VAL A 64 -5.83 4.55 4.75
C VAL A 64 -5.02 5.03 3.55
N PHE A 65 -5.48 4.70 2.35
CA PHE A 65 -4.82 5.08 1.11
C PHE A 65 -5.50 6.30 0.51
N SER A 66 -4.76 7.38 0.37
CA SER A 66 -5.23 8.62 -0.26
C SER A 66 -4.81 8.63 -1.73
N LEU A 67 -5.80 8.64 -2.61
CA LEU A 67 -5.61 8.56 -4.06
C LEU A 67 -6.02 9.88 -4.71
N PRO A 68 -5.38 10.27 -5.83
CA PRO A 68 -5.77 11.49 -6.52
C PRO A 68 -7.18 11.36 -7.09
N ARG A 69 -7.96 12.41 -6.98
CA ARG A 69 -9.28 12.47 -7.59
C ARG A 69 -9.13 12.79 -9.06
N PRO A 70 -9.63 11.94 -9.99
CA PRO A 70 -9.62 12.27 -11.40
C PRO A 70 -10.43 13.53 -11.68
N LYS A 71 -9.96 14.39 -12.58
CA LYS A 71 -10.68 15.61 -12.98
C LYS A 71 -12.03 15.29 -13.60
N SER A 72 -12.14 14.13 -14.26
CA SER A 72 -13.36 13.66 -14.89
C SER A 72 -14.36 13.06 -13.92
N ALA A 73 -14.00 12.86 -12.64
CA ALA A 73 -14.90 12.25 -11.67
C ALA A 73 -16.05 13.21 -11.34
N PRO A 74 -17.32 12.75 -11.44
CA PRO A 74 -18.45 13.57 -11.03
C PRO A 74 -18.36 13.94 -9.55
N LYS A 75 -18.90 15.12 -9.17
CA LYS A 75 -18.90 15.56 -7.77
C LYS A 75 -19.67 14.62 -6.85
N SER A 76 -20.62 13.85 -7.39
CA SER A 76 -21.39 12.87 -6.63
C SER A 76 -20.57 11.64 -6.22
N VAL A 77 -19.42 11.40 -6.85
CA VAL A 77 -18.54 10.28 -6.50
C VAL A 77 -17.70 10.67 -5.29
N GLN A 78 -17.98 10.06 -4.15
CA GLN A 78 -17.29 10.37 -2.89
C GLN A 78 -16.17 9.41 -2.56
N HIS A 79 -16.12 8.24 -3.21
CA HIS A 79 -15.14 7.20 -2.92
C HIS A 79 -14.44 6.73 -4.19
N PRO A 80 -13.13 6.44 -4.14
CA PRO A 80 -12.39 5.94 -5.29
C PRO A 80 -12.70 4.45 -5.52
N PHE A 81 -13.80 4.17 -6.21
CA PHE A 81 -14.27 2.79 -6.44
C PHE A 81 -13.62 2.09 -7.63
N ARG A 82 -12.74 2.77 -8.35
CA ARG A 82 -12.01 2.21 -9.49
C ARG A 82 -10.63 1.71 -9.06
N LYS A 83 -9.89 1.11 -9.99
CA LYS A 83 -8.51 0.69 -9.73
C LYS A 83 -7.68 1.83 -9.12
N PRO A 84 -6.71 1.54 -8.26
CA PRO A 84 -6.21 0.20 -7.90
C PRO A 84 -7.09 -0.51 -6.87
N ASP A 85 -7.03 -1.85 -6.85
CA ASP A 85 -7.77 -2.68 -5.91
C ASP A 85 -7.21 -2.50 -4.49
N LEU A 86 -8.10 -2.33 -3.53
CA LEU A 86 -7.70 -2.15 -2.13
C LEU A 86 -6.85 -3.31 -1.62
N SER A 87 -7.25 -4.54 -1.89
CA SER A 87 -6.51 -5.72 -1.44
C SER A 87 -5.07 -5.76 -1.98
N LYS A 88 -4.86 -5.29 -3.19
CA LYS A 88 -3.53 -5.23 -3.80
C LYS A 88 -2.68 -4.09 -3.25
N LEU A 89 -3.31 -2.99 -2.86
CA LEU A 89 -2.63 -1.89 -2.14
C LEU A 89 -2.17 -2.35 -0.76
N VAL A 90 -3.02 -3.05 -0.05
CA VAL A 90 -2.68 -3.61 1.26
C VAL A 90 -1.50 -4.57 1.12
N ARG A 91 -1.53 -5.44 0.14
CA ARG A 91 -0.47 -6.44 -0.07
C ARG A 91 0.88 -5.80 -0.35
N SER A 92 0.95 -4.84 -1.25
CA SER A 92 2.21 -4.16 -1.57
C SER A 92 2.77 -3.41 -0.35
N THR A 93 1.89 -2.83 0.45
CA THR A 93 2.26 -2.09 1.66
C THR A 93 2.75 -3.03 2.76
N GLU A 94 2.07 -4.16 2.98
CA GLU A 94 2.53 -5.17 3.93
C GLU A 94 3.91 -5.71 3.57
N ASP A 95 4.14 -6.00 2.29
CA ASP A 95 5.44 -6.47 1.82
C ASP A 95 6.54 -5.45 2.13
N ALA A 96 6.26 -4.18 1.91
CA ALA A 96 7.21 -3.10 2.20
C ALA A 96 7.50 -2.97 3.70
N LEU A 97 6.49 -3.10 4.54
CA LEU A 97 6.66 -3.04 6.00
C LEU A 97 7.47 -4.24 6.50
N THR A 98 7.28 -5.40 5.91
CA THR A 98 8.09 -6.59 6.22
C THR A 98 9.55 -6.35 5.82
N GLU A 99 9.80 -5.81 4.64
CA GLU A 99 11.16 -5.47 4.19
C GLU A 99 11.82 -4.43 5.09
N ALA A 100 11.04 -3.49 5.61
CA ALA A 100 11.55 -2.45 6.53
C ALA A 100 11.88 -3.00 7.92
N GLY A 101 11.47 -4.23 8.24
CA GLY A 101 11.72 -4.83 9.53
C GLY A 101 10.74 -4.39 10.63
N VAL A 102 9.58 -3.86 10.26
CA VAL A 102 8.54 -3.45 11.23
C VAL A 102 8.09 -4.65 12.04
N TRP A 103 7.85 -5.75 11.37
CA TRP A 103 7.57 -7.05 11.96
C TRP A 103 8.39 -8.12 11.21
N GLY A 104 8.69 -9.20 11.86
CA GLY A 104 9.53 -10.24 11.24
C GLY A 104 8.83 -10.97 10.08
N ASP A 105 7.51 -11.07 10.15
CA ASP A 105 6.70 -11.78 9.17
C ASP A 105 5.31 -11.15 9.15
N ASP A 106 4.76 -10.90 7.98
CA ASP A 106 3.40 -10.38 7.82
C ASP A 106 2.32 -11.36 8.30
N ALA A 107 2.67 -12.62 8.52
CA ALA A 107 1.78 -13.59 9.15
C ALA A 107 1.34 -13.18 10.57
N ARG A 108 2.08 -12.29 11.21
CA ARG A 108 1.71 -11.76 12.52
C ARG A 108 0.49 -10.85 12.46
N VAL A 109 0.16 -10.32 11.29
CA VAL A 109 -1.04 -9.49 11.12
C VAL A 109 -2.26 -10.39 11.14
N VAL A 110 -3.06 -10.26 12.21
CA VAL A 110 -4.23 -11.12 12.43
C VAL A 110 -5.55 -10.41 12.17
N GLY A 111 -5.51 -9.11 11.90
CA GLY A 111 -6.69 -8.33 11.60
C GLY A 111 -6.37 -6.98 11.04
N PHE A 112 -7.34 -6.42 10.31
CA PHE A 112 -7.28 -5.06 9.81
C PHE A 112 -8.38 -4.24 10.45
N GLY A 113 -8.06 -3.02 10.85
CA GLY A 113 -9.05 -2.04 11.25
C GLY A 113 -9.78 -1.48 10.04
N ASN A 114 -10.23 -0.25 10.13
CA ASN A 114 -10.97 0.41 9.03
C ASN A 114 -10.03 0.77 7.87
N THR A 115 -9.60 -0.26 7.13
CA THR A 115 -8.69 -0.13 5.99
C THR A 115 -9.49 0.23 4.75
N ARG A 116 -9.10 1.32 4.08
CA ARG A 116 -9.91 1.89 3.01
C ARG A 116 -9.11 2.75 2.04
N LYS A 117 -9.74 3.02 0.90
CA LYS A 117 -9.28 4.03 -0.07
C LYS A 117 -10.12 5.29 0.08
N VAL A 118 -9.47 6.44 0.04
CA VAL A 118 -10.13 7.76 0.06
C VAL A 118 -9.51 8.66 -1.00
N PHE A 119 -10.21 9.72 -1.37
CA PHE A 119 -9.60 10.74 -2.24
C PHE A 119 -8.72 11.67 -1.41
N ALA A 120 -7.51 11.95 -1.92
CA ALA A 120 -6.62 12.92 -1.29
C ALA A 120 -7.29 14.29 -1.25
N GLY A 121 -7.20 14.97 -0.11
CA GLY A 121 -7.83 16.27 0.08
C GLY A 121 -9.35 16.23 0.23
N GLY A 122 -9.94 15.04 0.36
CA GLY A 122 -11.37 14.87 0.57
C GLY A 122 -11.82 15.18 1.99
N SER A 123 -13.09 14.94 2.25
CA SER A 123 -13.72 15.22 3.55
C SER A 123 -13.44 14.17 4.62
N GLU A 124 -12.84 13.05 4.27
CA GLU A 124 -12.47 12.02 5.23
C GLU A 124 -11.43 12.56 6.21
N GLN A 125 -11.63 12.29 7.48
CA GLN A 125 -10.77 12.81 8.54
C GLN A 125 -9.30 12.41 8.36
N ASP A 126 -9.07 11.20 7.89
CA ASP A 126 -7.73 10.65 7.71
C ASP A 126 -7.15 10.88 6.31
N SER A 127 -7.87 11.62 5.44
CA SER A 127 -7.36 11.86 4.10
C SER A 127 -6.16 12.81 4.15
N MET A 128 -5.17 12.50 3.32
CA MET A 128 -4.00 13.37 3.13
C MET A 128 -4.31 14.40 2.05
N THR A 129 -3.65 15.57 2.11
CA THR A 129 -3.79 16.60 1.08
C THR A 129 -3.12 16.20 -0.24
N VAL A 130 -2.16 15.28 -0.17
CA VAL A 130 -1.46 14.71 -1.33
C VAL A 130 -1.61 13.19 -1.32
N PRO A 131 -1.40 12.49 -2.45
CA PRO A 131 -1.44 11.03 -2.45
C PRO A 131 -0.46 10.41 -1.46
N GLY A 132 -0.88 9.33 -0.82
CA GLY A 132 -0.07 8.64 0.16
C GLY A 132 -0.87 7.63 0.96
N ALA A 133 -0.36 7.27 2.13
CA ALA A 133 -1.05 6.39 3.07
C ALA A 133 -0.71 6.75 4.51
N VAL A 134 -1.60 6.37 5.40
CA VAL A 134 -1.42 6.48 6.84
C VAL A 134 -1.51 5.11 7.49
#